data_534af993ed181c491e33abbe3ee9a0d9
#
_entry.id   534af993ed181c491e33abbe3ee9a0d9
#
_cell.length_a   1.000
_cell.length_b   1.000
_cell.length_c   1.000
_cell.angle_alpha   90.00
_cell.angle_beta   90.00
_cell.angle_gamma   90.00
#
_symmetry.space_group_name_H-M   'P 1'
#
loop_
_entity.id
_entity.type
_entity.pdbx_description
1 polymer ?
#
loop_
_entity_poly.entity_id
_entity_poly.type
_entity_poly.pdbx_seq_one_letter_code
_entity_poly.pdbx_strand_id
1 'polypeptide(L)'
;MEQPINALNDFHPLNEAGKILIKHPSLAERKDEDGIHWIKSQWDGKWYPEKFSDYLRLHKIVKIPNNSDKPELFQTYKDKNNKRSRYMGLPNLKRANIKTQWTREMVEEWKKCRDDIVYFAETYCAITHIDYGVIKVQLRDYQRDMLKIMSSKRMTVCNLSRQLGKTTVVAIFLAHFVCFNKDKAVGILAHKGSMSAEVLDRTKQAIELLPDFLQPGIVEWNKGSIELDNGSSIGAYASSPDAVRGNSFAMIYIDECAFIPNFHDSWLAIQPVISSGRRSKIIITTTPNGLNHFYDIWTAAVEGKSGFEPYTAIWNSVKERLYNDEDIFDDGWQWSIQTINGSTLAQFRQEHTAAFEGTSGTLISGMKLAVMDFIEVTPDDHGFHRFKSPEPDRKYIATLDCSEGRGQDYHALHIIDVTDDVWEQAGVLHSNTISHLILPDIVMRYLVEYNECPVYIELNSTGVSVAKSLYMDLEYEGVICDSYTDLGMKQTKRTKAVGCSTLKDLIEKDKLIIHHRATIQEFRTFSEKGVSWAAEEGYHDDLVMSLVIFGWLSTQSKFIDYADKDDMRLASEVFSKELQDMGDEYAPVIFVDSVHSAEYVPVSHGMSMV
;
A
#
# COMPACT_ATOMS: atom_id res chain seq x y z
N MET A 1 -11.13 -22.09 6.89
CA MET A 1 -11.88 -20.95 6.33
C MET A 1 -11.31 -20.73 4.94
N GLU A 2 -12.05 -21.18 3.92
CA GLU A 2 -11.64 -21.01 2.52
C GLU A 2 -11.60 -19.53 2.17
N GLN A 3 -10.49 -19.11 1.60
CA GLN A 3 -10.25 -17.71 1.23
C GLN A 3 -11.23 -17.27 0.14
N PRO A 4 -11.89 -16.12 0.25
CA PRO A 4 -12.77 -15.60 -0.80
C PRO A 4 -12.03 -15.12 -2.06
N ILE A 5 -10.71 -15.33 -2.14
CA ILE A 5 -9.84 -14.82 -3.22
C ILE A 5 -9.98 -15.65 -4.52
N ASN A 6 -10.38 -16.93 -4.44
CA ASN A 6 -10.47 -17.78 -5.62
C ASN A 6 -11.73 -17.57 -6.48
N ALA A 7 -12.80 -16.98 -5.92
CA ALA A 7 -14.01 -16.69 -6.70
C ALA A 7 -13.83 -15.55 -7.72
N LEU A 8 -12.82 -14.70 -7.55
CA LEU A 8 -12.54 -13.58 -8.46
C LEU A 8 -11.86 -14.02 -9.78
N ASN A 9 -11.18 -15.17 -9.79
CA ASN A 9 -10.49 -15.65 -10.99
C ASN A 9 -11.46 -16.23 -12.03
N ASP A 10 -12.65 -16.69 -11.62
CA ASP A 10 -13.62 -17.31 -12.53
C ASP A 10 -14.67 -16.33 -13.07
N PHE A 11 -14.79 -15.12 -12.50
CA PHE A 11 -15.74 -14.11 -12.93
C PHE A 11 -15.01 -12.90 -13.54
N HIS A 12 -14.51 -13.09 -14.76
CA HIS A 12 -13.93 -12.00 -15.53
C HIS A 12 -14.98 -11.38 -16.45
N PRO A 13 -15.29 -10.07 -16.33
CA PRO A 13 -16.04 -9.36 -17.34
C PRO A 13 -15.23 -9.18 -18.64
N LEU A 14 -14.06 -9.79 -18.72
CA LEU A 14 -13.16 -9.79 -19.86
C LEU A 14 -12.98 -11.21 -20.41
N ASN A 15 -12.97 -11.38 -21.73
CA ASN A 15 -12.59 -12.65 -22.35
C ASN A 15 -11.06 -12.86 -22.27
N GLU A 16 -10.57 -14.03 -22.72
CA GLU A 16 -9.14 -14.40 -22.76
C GLU A 16 -8.27 -13.39 -23.56
N ALA A 17 -8.86 -12.60 -24.44
CA ALA A 17 -8.18 -11.54 -25.18
C ALA A 17 -8.24 -10.16 -24.48
N GLY A 18 -8.68 -10.09 -23.21
CA GLY A 18 -8.79 -8.84 -22.45
C GLY A 18 -9.95 -7.93 -22.90
N LYS A 19 -10.88 -8.41 -23.73
CA LYS A 19 -12.06 -7.66 -24.15
C LYS A 19 -13.21 -7.89 -23.17
N ILE A 20 -14.00 -6.84 -22.93
CA ILE A 20 -15.18 -6.92 -22.05
C ILE A 20 -16.16 -7.95 -22.60
N LEU A 21 -16.60 -8.89 -21.76
CA LEU A 21 -17.64 -9.83 -22.11
C LEU A 21 -18.96 -9.08 -22.31
N ILE A 22 -19.63 -9.37 -23.43
CA ILE A 22 -20.88 -8.69 -23.82
C ILE A 22 -22.10 -9.41 -23.21
N LYS A 23 -21.93 -10.64 -22.72
CA LYS A 23 -23.05 -11.47 -22.27
C LYS A 23 -22.96 -11.77 -20.78
N HIS A 24 -24.03 -11.45 -20.08
CA HIS A 24 -24.23 -11.82 -18.68
C HIS A 24 -24.17 -13.36 -18.50
N PRO A 25 -23.43 -13.89 -17.51
CA PRO A 25 -23.46 -15.32 -17.21
C PRO A 25 -24.86 -15.73 -16.70
N SER A 26 -25.26 -16.97 -17.00
CA SER A 26 -26.51 -17.51 -16.46
C SER A 26 -26.34 -17.82 -14.97
N LEU A 27 -27.19 -17.21 -14.14
CA LEU A 27 -27.23 -17.44 -12.69
C LEU A 27 -28.22 -18.55 -12.34
N ALA A 28 -27.95 -19.27 -11.23
CA ALA A 28 -28.90 -20.25 -10.73
C ALA A 28 -30.12 -19.55 -10.11
N GLU A 29 -31.31 -20.07 -10.38
CA GLU A 29 -32.58 -19.48 -10.00
C GLU A 29 -33.47 -20.46 -9.23
N ARG A 30 -34.31 -19.95 -8.36
CA ARG A 30 -35.38 -20.71 -7.69
C ARG A 30 -36.56 -19.79 -7.36
N LYS A 31 -37.76 -20.38 -7.17
CA LYS A 31 -38.94 -19.67 -6.68
C LYS A 31 -39.35 -20.26 -5.33
N ASP A 32 -39.68 -19.41 -4.36
CA ASP A 32 -40.19 -19.85 -3.05
C ASP A 32 -41.70 -20.00 -3.03
N GLU A 33 -42.23 -20.45 -1.87
CA GLU A 33 -43.66 -20.67 -1.63
C GLU A 33 -44.48 -19.36 -1.68
N ASP A 34 -43.84 -18.22 -1.37
CA ASP A 34 -44.45 -16.89 -1.40
C ASP A 34 -44.44 -16.27 -2.82
N GLY A 35 -43.90 -17.00 -3.78
CA GLY A 35 -43.83 -16.59 -5.17
C GLY A 35 -42.66 -15.63 -5.50
N ILE A 36 -41.77 -15.40 -4.55
CA ILE A 36 -40.58 -14.58 -4.78
C ILE A 36 -39.58 -15.40 -5.59
N HIS A 37 -39.09 -14.77 -6.66
CA HIS A 37 -38.00 -15.33 -7.49
C HIS A 37 -36.67 -15.00 -6.85
N TRP A 38 -35.78 -15.99 -6.67
CA TRP A 38 -34.49 -15.88 -6.03
C TRP A 38 -33.39 -16.27 -7.01
N ILE A 39 -32.31 -15.50 -7.01
CA ILE A 39 -31.14 -15.72 -7.85
C ILE A 39 -29.92 -15.91 -6.94
N LYS A 40 -29.08 -16.90 -7.27
CA LYS A 40 -27.90 -17.22 -6.46
C LYS A 40 -26.72 -16.39 -6.91
N SER A 41 -26.13 -15.61 -6.01
CA SER A 41 -24.91 -14.85 -6.26
C SER A 41 -23.70 -15.78 -6.48
N GLN A 42 -22.88 -15.47 -7.44
CA GLN A 42 -21.60 -16.15 -7.68
C GLN A 42 -20.51 -15.68 -6.71
N TRP A 43 -20.63 -14.47 -6.15
CA TRP A 43 -19.65 -13.89 -5.25
C TRP A 43 -19.63 -14.52 -3.86
N ASP A 44 -20.81 -14.71 -3.26
CA ASP A 44 -20.93 -15.18 -1.88
C ASP A 44 -21.77 -16.45 -1.73
N GLY A 45 -22.25 -17.00 -2.85
CA GLY A 45 -23.08 -18.21 -2.90
C GLY A 45 -24.46 -18.07 -2.25
N LYS A 46 -24.86 -16.87 -1.82
CA LYS A 46 -26.15 -16.60 -1.20
C LYS A 46 -27.24 -16.38 -2.23
N TRP A 47 -28.48 -16.54 -1.78
CA TRP A 47 -29.66 -16.29 -2.59
C TRP A 47 -30.19 -14.89 -2.34
N TYR A 48 -30.46 -14.16 -3.43
CA TYR A 48 -31.02 -12.82 -3.42
C TYR A 48 -32.33 -12.79 -4.19
N PRO A 49 -33.36 -12.02 -3.75
CA PRO A 49 -34.56 -11.86 -4.52
C PRO A 49 -34.27 -11.12 -5.83
N GLU A 50 -34.96 -11.50 -6.91
CA GLU A 50 -34.79 -10.93 -8.24
C GLU A 50 -34.97 -9.41 -8.24
N LYS A 51 -35.90 -8.88 -7.44
CA LYS A 51 -36.17 -7.45 -7.35
C LYS A 51 -35.57 -6.83 -6.10
N PHE A 52 -34.93 -5.70 -6.23
CA PHE A 52 -34.39 -4.96 -5.10
C PHE A 52 -35.47 -4.49 -4.11
N SER A 53 -36.68 -4.18 -4.62
CA SER A 53 -37.82 -3.86 -3.77
C SER A 53 -38.19 -5.00 -2.79
N ASP A 54 -38.09 -6.26 -3.22
CA ASP A 54 -38.31 -7.41 -2.38
C ASP A 54 -37.20 -7.60 -1.35
N TYR A 55 -35.93 -7.33 -1.76
CA TYR A 55 -34.80 -7.30 -0.85
C TYR A 55 -35.02 -6.29 0.29
N LEU A 56 -35.41 -5.05 -0.05
CA LEU A 56 -35.68 -4.00 0.94
C LEU A 56 -36.82 -4.41 1.90
N ARG A 57 -37.89 -4.99 1.36
CA ARG A 57 -39.06 -5.46 2.16
C ARG A 57 -38.64 -6.55 3.13
N LEU A 58 -37.95 -7.59 2.68
CA LEU A 58 -37.51 -8.73 3.48
C LEU A 58 -36.57 -8.34 4.61
N HIS A 59 -35.67 -7.40 4.34
CA HIS A 59 -34.69 -6.92 5.32
C HIS A 59 -35.21 -5.73 6.15
N LYS A 60 -36.48 -5.32 5.97
CA LYS A 60 -37.09 -4.15 6.64
C LYS A 60 -36.29 -2.87 6.48
N ILE A 61 -35.58 -2.74 5.34
CA ILE A 61 -34.83 -1.54 5.00
C ILE A 61 -35.82 -0.52 4.45
N VAL A 62 -35.97 0.59 5.14
CA VAL A 62 -36.80 1.69 4.67
C VAL A 62 -36.06 2.38 3.53
N LYS A 63 -36.66 2.45 2.33
CA LYS A 63 -36.18 3.39 1.30
C LYS A 63 -36.07 4.76 1.97
N ILE A 64 -34.95 5.43 1.76
CA ILE A 64 -34.56 6.68 2.44
C ILE A 64 -35.82 7.53 2.75
N PRO A 65 -36.07 7.85 4.03
CA PRO A 65 -37.28 8.53 4.41
C PRO A 65 -37.41 9.86 3.67
N ASN A 66 -38.57 10.13 3.13
CA ASN A 66 -38.91 11.50 2.73
C ASN A 66 -38.68 12.43 3.91
N ASN A 67 -38.25 13.65 3.65
CA ASN A 67 -37.92 14.72 4.61
C ASN A 67 -38.99 14.97 5.70
N SER A 68 -40.19 14.33 5.60
CA SER A 68 -41.27 14.36 6.62
C SER A 68 -40.97 13.51 7.86
N ASP A 69 -40.09 12.52 7.77
CA ASP A 69 -39.77 11.62 8.89
C ASP A 69 -38.48 12.05 9.62
N LYS A 70 -38.31 13.36 9.84
CA LYS A 70 -37.28 13.84 10.76
C LYS A 70 -37.54 13.17 12.11
N PRO A 71 -36.56 12.40 12.65
CA PRO A 71 -36.77 11.69 13.88
C PRO A 71 -37.16 12.68 14.98
N GLU A 72 -38.40 12.65 15.40
CA GLU A 72 -38.91 13.46 16.53
C GLU A 72 -38.06 13.29 17.80
N LEU A 73 -37.44 12.12 17.95
CA LEU A 73 -36.49 11.76 19.00
C LEU A 73 -35.32 12.71 19.17
N PHE A 74 -34.85 13.38 18.10
CA PHE A 74 -33.72 14.33 18.19
C PHE A 74 -34.13 15.72 18.65
N GLN A 75 -35.39 16.11 18.47
CA GLN A 75 -35.86 17.43 18.84
C GLN A 75 -36.37 17.50 20.29
N THR A 76 -36.90 16.40 20.84
CA THR A 76 -37.58 16.35 22.13
C THR A 76 -36.66 16.50 23.33
N TYR A 77 -35.37 16.24 23.17
CA TYR A 77 -34.38 16.25 24.27
C TYR A 77 -33.36 17.40 24.21
N LYS A 78 -33.53 18.37 23.28
CA LYS A 78 -32.65 19.54 23.19
C LYS A 78 -33.41 20.81 23.61
N ASP A 79 -33.02 21.38 24.72
CA ASP A 79 -33.49 22.70 25.12
C ASP A 79 -32.75 23.80 24.33
N LYS A 80 -33.18 23.99 23.06
CA LYS A 80 -32.59 24.93 22.12
C LYS A 80 -32.77 26.41 22.58
N ASN A 81 -33.72 26.66 23.46
CA ASN A 81 -34.08 28.04 23.88
C ASN A 81 -33.23 28.51 25.05
N ASN A 82 -32.57 27.64 25.78
CA ASN A 82 -31.74 28.02 26.92
C ASN A 82 -30.28 28.29 26.49
N LYS A 83 -30.00 29.52 26.07
CA LYS A 83 -28.64 29.93 25.65
C LYS A 83 -27.56 29.73 26.73
N ARG A 84 -27.93 29.72 28.03
CA ARG A 84 -26.97 29.56 29.14
C ARG A 84 -26.45 28.12 29.24
N SER A 85 -27.24 27.13 28.78
CA SER A 85 -26.85 25.72 28.76
C SER A 85 -26.10 25.31 27.50
N ARG A 86 -25.87 26.24 26.58
CA ARG A 86 -25.25 25.96 25.26
C ARG A 86 -23.84 26.51 25.17
N TYR A 87 -22.95 25.74 24.53
CA TYR A 87 -21.57 26.15 24.27
C TYR A 87 -21.56 27.31 23.26
N MET A 88 -21.01 28.46 23.65
CA MET A 88 -20.96 29.68 22.83
C MET A 88 -22.30 30.09 22.21
N GLY A 89 -23.43 29.65 22.79
CA GLY A 89 -24.77 29.91 22.26
C GLY A 89 -25.20 29.05 21.07
N LEU A 90 -24.37 28.06 20.66
CA LEU A 90 -24.68 27.15 19.58
C LEU A 90 -25.79 26.16 20.02
N PRO A 91 -26.94 26.09 19.33
CA PRO A 91 -28.14 25.41 19.83
C PRO A 91 -28.00 23.90 19.99
N ASN A 92 -27.06 23.27 19.29
CA ASN A 92 -26.89 21.84 19.29
C ASN A 92 -25.77 21.34 20.22
N LEU A 93 -24.99 22.24 20.80
CA LEU A 93 -23.84 21.90 21.64
C LEU A 93 -24.11 22.19 23.10
N LYS A 94 -24.10 21.15 23.94
CA LYS A 94 -24.25 21.27 25.39
C LYS A 94 -22.99 21.89 25.98
N ARG A 95 -23.15 22.90 26.85
CA ARG A 95 -22.01 23.52 27.54
C ARG A 95 -21.47 22.59 28.64
N ALA A 96 -20.19 22.67 28.91
CA ALA A 96 -19.54 21.96 29.99
C ALA A 96 -20.16 22.24 31.35
N ASN A 97 -20.12 21.26 32.23
CA ASN A 97 -20.59 21.33 33.63
C ASN A 97 -22.11 21.59 33.80
N ILE A 98 -22.90 21.38 32.76
CA ILE A 98 -24.36 21.41 32.87
C ILE A 98 -24.87 20.07 33.40
N LYS A 99 -25.48 20.09 34.59
CA LYS A 99 -26.06 18.90 35.21
C LYS A 99 -27.28 18.45 34.42
N THR A 100 -27.23 17.19 33.95
CA THR A 100 -28.38 16.50 33.33
C THR A 100 -29.34 16.05 34.44
N GLN A 101 -30.61 16.35 34.29
CA GLN A 101 -31.67 15.78 35.15
C GLN A 101 -32.00 14.39 34.62
N TRP A 102 -31.39 13.38 35.22
CA TRP A 102 -31.56 11.98 34.80
C TRP A 102 -32.90 11.41 35.21
N THR A 103 -33.65 10.86 34.25
CA THR A 103 -34.74 9.94 34.53
C THR A 103 -34.23 8.51 34.53
N ARG A 104 -35.03 7.57 35.03
CA ARG A 104 -34.68 6.14 35.04
C ARG A 104 -34.50 5.61 33.62
N GLU A 105 -35.40 6.02 32.72
CA GLU A 105 -35.37 5.64 31.29
C GLU A 105 -34.09 6.16 30.63
N MET A 106 -33.68 7.41 30.87
CA MET A 106 -32.43 7.98 30.33
C MET A 106 -31.21 7.21 30.81
N VAL A 107 -31.17 6.75 32.06
CA VAL A 107 -30.05 5.96 32.59
C VAL A 107 -30.00 4.57 31.93
N GLU A 108 -31.15 3.94 31.74
CA GLU A 108 -31.25 2.64 31.06
C GLU A 108 -30.83 2.76 29.58
N GLU A 109 -31.31 3.77 28.87
CA GLU A 109 -30.91 4.05 27.49
C GLU A 109 -29.42 4.39 27.37
N TRP A 110 -28.87 5.19 28.29
CA TRP A 110 -27.44 5.50 28.32
C TRP A 110 -26.59 4.25 28.47
N LYS A 111 -26.99 3.32 29.37
CA LYS A 111 -26.29 2.05 29.55
C LYS A 111 -26.34 1.19 28.28
N LYS A 112 -27.50 1.12 27.66
CA LYS A 112 -27.72 0.35 26.44
C LYS A 112 -26.88 0.89 25.29
N CYS A 113 -26.84 2.21 25.12
CA CYS A 113 -25.99 2.87 24.14
C CYS A 113 -24.50 2.64 24.41
N ARG A 114 -24.06 2.68 25.67
CA ARG A 114 -22.67 2.42 26.07
C ARG A 114 -22.25 0.98 25.74
N ASP A 115 -23.13 0.02 26.00
CA ASP A 115 -22.79 -1.40 25.91
C ASP A 115 -23.00 -1.97 24.51
N ASP A 116 -23.86 -1.35 23.69
CA ASP A 116 -24.12 -1.73 22.30
C ASP A 116 -23.96 -0.53 21.35
N ILE A 117 -22.82 -0.49 20.70
CA ILE A 117 -22.49 0.56 19.72
C ILE A 117 -23.40 0.52 18.48
N VAL A 118 -23.87 -0.66 18.07
CA VAL A 118 -24.78 -0.77 16.91
C VAL A 118 -26.14 -0.19 17.27
N TYR A 119 -26.65 -0.51 18.47
CA TYR A 119 -27.87 0.10 18.97
C TYR A 119 -27.75 1.63 19.07
N PHE A 120 -26.65 2.14 19.62
CA PHE A 120 -26.35 3.58 19.67
C PHE A 120 -26.38 4.21 18.28
N ALA A 121 -25.68 3.61 17.32
CA ALA A 121 -25.60 4.12 15.96
C ALA A 121 -26.97 4.19 15.28
N GLU A 122 -27.74 3.09 15.31
CA GLU A 122 -29.02 3.00 14.60
C GLU A 122 -30.17 3.72 15.31
N THR A 123 -30.04 3.96 16.62
CA THR A 123 -31.08 4.66 17.38
C THR A 123 -30.87 6.16 17.43
N TYR A 124 -29.63 6.61 17.68
CA TYR A 124 -29.35 8.00 18.02
C TYR A 124 -28.43 8.74 17.05
N CYS A 125 -27.69 8.06 16.16
CA CYS A 125 -26.84 8.76 15.22
C CYS A 125 -27.58 9.17 13.94
N ALA A 126 -27.17 10.33 13.43
CA ALA A 126 -27.61 10.86 12.16
C ALA A 126 -26.40 11.30 11.34
N ILE A 127 -26.55 11.34 10.03
CA ILE A 127 -25.55 11.78 9.05
C ILE A 127 -26.16 12.80 8.12
N THR A 128 -25.31 13.63 7.53
CA THR A 128 -25.72 14.49 6.42
C THR A 128 -25.53 13.74 5.11
N HIS A 129 -26.65 13.40 4.47
CA HIS A 129 -26.67 12.84 3.12
C HIS A 129 -26.68 13.97 2.09
N ILE A 130 -25.97 13.77 0.96
CA ILE A 130 -25.86 14.81 -0.08
C ILE A 130 -27.22 15.24 -0.62
N ASP A 131 -28.11 14.29 -0.89
CA ASP A 131 -29.41 14.54 -1.52
C ASP A 131 -30.54 14.81 -0.51
N TYR A 132 -30.45 14.23 0.70
CA TYR A 132 -31.58 14.20 1.64
C TYR A 132 -31.34 15.05 2.92
N GLY A 133 -30.16 15.67 3.05
CA GLY A 133 -29.80 16.44 4.24
C GLY A 133 -29.55 15.51 5.44
N VAL A 134 -29.99 15.90 6.63
CA VAL A 134 -29.76 15.10 7.85
C VAL A 134 -30.76 13.93 7.90
N ILE A 135 -30.23 12.71 7.85
CA ILE A 135 -30.99 11.46 7.93
C ILE A 135 -30.48 10.60 9.07
N LYS A 136 -31.34 9.73 9.59
CA LYS A 136 -30.97 8.71 10.58
C LYS A 136 -30.03 7.69 9.96
N VAL A 137 -29.03 7.24 10.72
CA VAL A 137 -28.11 6.20 10.27
C VAL A 137 -28.85 4.87 10.09
N GLN A 138 -28.68 4.26 8.94
CA GLN A 138 -29.05 2.86 8.66
C GLN A 138 -27.76 2.14 8.27
N LEU A 139 -27.27 1.31 9.18
CA LEU A 139 -26.04 0.58 8.95
C LEU A 139 -26.27 -0.61 8.02
N ARG A 140 -25.35 -0.81 7.09
CA ARG A 140 -25.24 -2.06 6.34
C ARG A 140 -24.57 -3.14 7.18
N ASP A 141 -24.76 -4.40 6.84
CA ASP A 141 -24.25 -5.53 7.65
C ASP A 141 -22.75 -5.43 7.90
N TYR A 142 -21.95 -5.17 6.85
CA TYR A 142 -20.51 -4.98 6.99
C TYR A 142 -20.14 -3.78 7.89
N GLN A 143 -20.95 -2.75 7.95
CA GLN A 143 -20.72 -1.59 8.82
C GLN A 143 -21.00 -1.94 10.29
N ARG A 144 -22.04 -2.75 10.55
CA ARG A 144 -22.31 -3.31 11.90
C ARG A 144 -21.14 -4.17 12.37
N ASP A 145 -20.63 -5.05 11.48
CA ASP A 145 -19.52 -5.93 11.81
C ASP A 145 -18.24 -5.13 12.07
N MET A 146 -17.95 -4.11 11.26
CA MET A 146 -16.84 -3.20 11.45
C MET A 146 -16.90 -2.48 12.81
N LEU A 147 -18.07 -1.95 13.20
CA LEU A 147 -18.27 -1.34 14.52
C LEU A 147 -18.02 -2.32 15.66
N LYS A 148 -18.54 -3.55 15.55
CA LYS A 148 -18.35 -4.60 16.57
C LYS A 148 -16.89 -4.99 16.72
N ILE A 149 -16.16 -5.17 15.62
CA ILE A 149 -14.74 -5.52 15.64
C ILE A 149 -13.92 -4.38 16.25
N MET A 150 -14.11 -3.14 15.80
CA MET A 150 -13.41 -1.97 16.37
C MET A 150 -13.71 -1.78 17.85
N SER A 151 -14.93 -2.08 18.30
CA SER A 151 -15.30 -1.98 19.71
C SER A 151 -14.66 -3.08 20.55
N SER A 152 -14.72 -4.34 20.11
CA SER A 152 -14.29 -5.51 20.89
C SER A 152 -12.78 -5.73 20.86
N LYS A 153 -12.11 -5.43 19.75
CA LYS A 153 -10.67 -5.71 19.58
C LYS A 153 -9.80 -4.50 19.93
N ARG A 154 -8.60 -4.77 20.40
CA ARG A 154 -7.62 -3.73 20.77
C ARG A 154 -6.95 -3.12 19.54
N MET A 155 -6.58 -3.96 18.59
CA MET A 155 -5.87 -3.60 17.38
C MET A 155 -6.67 -4.13 16.18
N THR A 156 -7.05 -3.26 15.27
CA THR A 156 -7.86 -3.63 14.11
C THR A 156 -7.26 -3.02 12.85
N VAL A 157 -7.12 -3.83 11.81
CA VAL A 157 -6.71 -3.38 10.48
C VAL A 157 -7.80 -3.70 9.47
N CYS A 158 -8.27 -2.67 8.76
CA CYS A 158 -9.38 -2.79 7.81
C CYS A 158 -8.89 -2.49 6.40
N ASN A 159 -8.92 -3.51 5.54
CA ASN A 159 -8.69 -3.39 4.12
C ASN A 159 -10.05 -3.26 3.42
N LEU A 160 -10.37 -2.07 2.95
CA LEU A 160 -11.72 -1.70 2.52
C LEU A 160 -11.73 -1.14 1.11
N SER A 161 -12.73 -1.50 0.32
CA SER A 161 -12.92 -0.85 -0.97
C SER A 161 -13.39 0.60 -0.82
N ARG A 162 -13.23 1.38 -1.88
CA ARG A 162 -13.72 2.76 -1.94
C ARG A 162 -15.25 2.84 -1.84
N GLN A 163 -15.73 3.98 -1.33
CA GLN A 163 -17.15 4.33 -1.25
C GLN A 163 -18.02 3.36 -0.42
N LEU A 164 -17.43 2.75 0.62
CA LEU A 164 -18.17 1.94 1.59
C LEU A 164 -18.68 2.75 2.80
N GLY A 165 -18.48 4.06 2.83
CA GLY A 165 -18.87 4.89 3.97
C GLY A 165 -18.02 4.66 5.22
N LYS A 166 -16.77 4.20 5.07
CA LYS A 166 -15.83 3.92 6.17
C LYS A 166 -15.70 5.10 7.13
N THR A 167 -15.52 6.32 6.61
CA THR A 167 -15.33 7.54 7.42
C THR A 167 -16.54 7.82 8.32
N THR A 168 -17.76 7.55 7.84
CA THR A 168 -18.98 7.67 8.63
C THR A 168 -19.01 6.66 9.79
N VAL A 169 -18.68 5.40 9.51
CA VAL A 169 -18.64 4.34 10.53
C VAL A 169 -17.60 4.66 11.60
N VAL A 170 -16.42 5.11 11.19
CA VAL A 170 -15.35 5.51 12.10
C VAL A 170 -15.76 6.73 12.93
N ALA A 171 -16.36 7.75 12.31
CA ALA A 171 -16.84 8.94 13.04
C ALA A 171 -17.85 8.57 14.14
N ILE A 172 -18.77 7.66 13.87
CA ILE A 172 -19.71 7.12 14.87
C ILE A 172 -18.97 6.37 15.97
N PHE A 173 -17.99 5.55 15.62
CA PHE A 173 -17.16 4.83 16.59
C PHE A 173 -16.38 5.79 17.49
N LEU A 174 -15.74 6.82 16.93
CA LEU A 174 -14.99 7.82 17.69
C LEU A 174 -15.91 8.62 18.62
N ALA A 175 -17.09 9.03 18.12
CA ALA A 175 -18.10 9.71 18.93
C ALA A 175 -18.54 8.83 20.10
N HIS A 176 -18.88 7.56 19.85
CA HIS A 176 -19.23 6.60 20.90
C HIS A 176 -18.10 6.48 21.94
N PHE A 177 -16.86 6.31 21.46
CA PHE A 177 -15.72 6.07 22.33
C PHE A 177 -15.52 7.24 23.31
N VAL A 178 -15.53 8.49 22.86
CA VAL A 178 -15.31 9.64 23.74
C VAL A 178 -16.53 10.03 24.57
N CYS A 179 -17.75 9.76 24.11
CA CYS A 179 -18.96 10.06 24.86
C CYS A 179 -19.16 9.12 26.06
N PHE A 180 -18.79 7.84 25.91
CA PHE A 180 -19.05 6.82 26.94
C PHE A 180 -17.84 6.41 27.78
N ASN A 181 -16.64 6.97 27.50
CA ASN A 181 -15.44 6.77 28.30
C ASN A 181 -14.95 8.08 28.90
N LYS A 182 -14.32 8.01 30.07
CA LYS A 182 -13.72 9.16 30.74
C LYS A 182 -12.22 9.21 30.53
N ASP A 183 -11.69 10.42 30.48
CA ASP A 183 -10.24 10.69 30.45
C ASP A 183 -9.53 9.96 29.31
N LYS A 184 -10.11 9.99 28.10
CA LYS A 184 -9.57 9.33 26.90
C LYS A 184 -9.15 10.33 25.86
N ALA A 185 -7.84 10.41 25.60
CA ALA A 185 -7.28 11.14 24.47
C ALA A 185 -7.26 10.25 23.22
N VAL A 186 -7.75 10.76 22.10
CA VAL A 186 -7.80 10.09 20.79
C VAL A 186 -7.03 10.92 19.77
N GLY A 187 -6.12 10.28 19.04
CA GLY A 187 -5.42 10.86 17.89
C GLY A 187 -5.99 10.33 16.59
N ILE A 188 -6.37 11.23 15.68
CA ILE A 188 -6.71 10.90 14.29
C ILE A 188 -5.51 11.26 13.43
N LEU A 189 -4.94 10.30 12.72
CA LEU A 189 -3.80 10.46 11.81
C LEU A 189 -4.24 10.19 10.37
N ALA A 190 -3.79 11.00 9.43
CA ALA A 190 -3.96 10.78 7.99
C ALA A 190 -2.77 11.36 7.24
N HIS A 191 -2.62 11.00 5.96
CA HIS A 191 -1.57 11.54 5.09
C HIS A 191 -1.49 13.08 5.13
N LYS A 192 -2.64 13.75 5.14
CA LYS A 192 -2.73 15.23 5.23
C LYS A 192 -3.60 15.64 6.40
N GLY A 193 -3.24 16.73 7.08
CA GLY A 193 -4.03 17.28 8.19
C GLY A 193 -5.47 17.68 7.80
N SER A 194 -5.73 18.00 6.54
CA SER A 194 -7.10 18.25 6.04
C SER A 194 -7.97 17.00 6.04
N MET A 195 -7.38 15.81 5.78
CA MET A 195 -8.11 14.55 5.80
C MET A 195 -8.45 14.11 7.22
N SER A 196 -7.50 14.21 8.15
CA SER A 196 -7.77 13.94 9.57
C SER A 196 -8.80 14.92 10.15
N ALA A 197 -8.77 16.18 9.73
CA ALA A 197 -9.78 17.17 10.11
C ALA A 197 -11.18 16.83 9.56
N GLU A 198 -11.29 16.26 8.35
CA GLU A 198 -12.58 15.80 7.81
C GLU A 198 -13.19 14.67 8.65
N VAL A 199 -12.37 13.70 9.10
CA VAL A 199 -12.84 12.65 10.03
C VAL A 199 -13.32 13.26 11.35
N LEU A 200 -12.57 14.23 11.87
CA LEU A 200 -12.96 14.96 13.09
C LEU A 200 -14.26 15.74 12.89
N ASP A 201 -14.46 16.41 11.77
CA ASP A 201 -15.68 17.16 11.48
C ASP A 201 -16.91 16.25 11.38
N ARG A 202 -16.77 15.07 10.79
CA ARG A 202 -17.85 14.05 10.80
C ARG A 202 -18.13 13.52 12.21
N THR A 203 -17.08 13.35 13.03
CA THR A 203 -17.22 12.95 14.44
C THR A 203 -17.93 14.03 15.25
N LYS A 204 -17.57 15.30 15.03
CA LYS A 204 -18.27 16.45 15.63
C LYS A 204 -19.75 16.46 15.26
N GLN A 205 -20.07 16.27 13.99
CA GLN A 205 -21.46 16.22 13.53
C GLN A 205 -22.24 15.10 14.21
N ALA A 206 -21.64 13.91 14.36
CA ALA A 206 -22.27 12.80 15.08
C ALA A 206 -22.56 13.19 16.55
N ILE A 207 -21.61 13.84 17.25
CA ILE A 207 -21.80 14.31 18.64
C ILE A 207 -22.84 15.44 18.70
N GLU A 208 -22.80 16.41 17.79
CA GLU A 208 -23.71 17.55 17.74
C GLU A 208 -25.18 17.14 17.60
N LEU A 209 -25.43 16.05 16.87
CA LEU A 209 -26.77 15.54 16.61
C LEU A 209 -27.34 14.67 17.75
N LEU A 210 -26.52 14.30 18.76
CA LEU A 210 -26.96 13.51 19.89
C LEU A 210 -27.95 14.28 20.79
N PRO A 211 -28.90 13.60 21.44
CA PRO A 211 -29.70 14.19 22.50
C PRO A 211 -28.84 14.59 23.71
N ASP A 212 -29.30 15.59 24.49
CA ASP A 212 -28.51 16.19 25.58
C ASP A 212 -28.09 15.21 26.68
N PHE A 213 -28.83 14.14 26.92
CA PHE A 213 -28.49 13.15 27.93
C PHE A 213 -27.38 12.18 27.48
N LEU A 214 -27.16 12.04 26.16
CA LEU A 214 -26.05 11.26 25.59
C LEU A 214 -24.83 12.13 25.27
N GLN A 215 -25.04 13.44 25.06
CA GLN A 215 -23.98 14.38 24.71
C GLN A 215 -23.25 14.84 25.96
N PRO A 216 -21.94 14.58 26.11
CA PRO A 216 -21.10 15.26 27.11
C PRO A 216 -21.07 16.76 26.89
N GLY A 217 -20.80 17.53 27.94
CA GLY A 217 -20.61 18.96 27.81
C GLY A 217 -19.33 19.31 27.05
N ILE A 218 -19.39 20.37 26.26
CA ILE A 218 -18.27 20.82 25.44
C ILE A 218 -17.41 21.80 26.22
N VAL A 219 -16.11 21.49 26.35
CA VAL A 219 -15.08 22.36 26.90
C VAL A 219 -14.41 23.16 25.80
N GLU A 220 -13.98 22.45 24.72
CA GLU A 220 -13.34 23.02 23.56
C GLU A 220 -13.89 22.42 22.26
N TRP A 221 -14.10 23.27 21.24
CA TRP A 221 -14.66 22.85 19.95
C TRP A 221 -13.95 23.59 18.81
N ASN A 222 -12.70 23.19 18.56
CA ASN A 222 -11.83 23.83 17.57
C ASN A 222 -11.85 23.07 16.23
N LYS A 223 -11.25 23.67 15.19
CA LYS A 223 -11.16 23.04 13.88
C LYS A 223 -10.34 21.75 13.91
N GLY A 224 -9.28 21.68 14.72
CA GLY A 224 -8.36 20.54 14.81
C GLY A 224 -8.51 19.71 16.08
N SER A 225 -9.35 20.13 17.05
CA SER A 225 -9.49 19.43 18.33
C SER A 225 -10.85 19.64 18.97
N ILE A 226 -11.27 18.67 19.78
CA ILE A 226 -12.40 18.80 20.69
C ILE A 226 -12.00 18.32 22.09
N GLU A 227 -12.55 18.95 23.12
CA GLU A 227 -12.45 18.51 24.50
C GLU A 227 -13.82 18.50 25.16
N LEU A 228 -14.10 17.43 25.91
CA LEU A 228 -15.37 17.15 26.56
C LEU A 228 -15.24 17.26 28.08
N ASP A 229 -16.34 17.57 28.78
CA ASP A 229 -16.36 17.71 30.25
C ASP A 229 -16.19 16.38 31.02
N ASN A 230 -16.21 15.25 30.33
CA ASN A 230 -15.82 13.96 30.89
C ASN A 230 -14.30 13.71 30.86
N GLY A 231 -13.50 14.70 30.47
CA GLY A 231 -12.04 14.61 30.33
C GLY A 231 -11.53 13.94 29.05
N SER A 232 -12.43 13.55 28.14
CA SER A 232 -12.04 12.95 26.86
C SER A 232 -11.84 14.00 25.78
N SER A 233 -10.88 13.73 24.88
CA SER A 233 -10.52 14.65 23.79
C SER A 233 -10.22 13.90 22.49
N ILE A 234 -10.37 14.59 21.37
CA ILE A 234 -9.94 14.12 20.04
C ILE A 234 -9.12 15.21 19.37
N GLY A 235 -7.96 14.86 18.84
CA GLY A 235 -7.13 15.73 18.02
C GLY A 235 -6.90 15.13 16.63
N ALA A 236 -6.89 16.01 15.61
CA ALA A 236 -6.62 15.64 14.22
C ALA A 236 -5.23 16.12 13.81
N TYR A 237 -4.41 15.20 13.31
CA TYR A 237 -3.01 15.42 12.99
C TYR A 237 -2.66 14.93 11.59
N ALA A 238 -1.68 15.56 10.95
CA ALA A 238 -0.98 14.92 9.84
C ALA A 238 -0.09 13.80 10.39
N SER A 239 0.09 12.73 9.61
CA SER A 239 0.97 11.63 10.00
C SER A 239 2.43 12.05 9.88
N SER A 240 2.97 12.61 10.95
CA SER A 240 4.41 12.86 11.10
C SER A 240 4.88 12.27 12.42
N PRO A 241 6.15 11.85 12.54
CA PRO A 241 6.70 11.35 13.79
C PRO A 241 6.51 12.32 14.96
N ASP A 242 6.62 13.62 14.70
CA ASP A 242 6.51 14.67 15.72
C ASP A 242 5.07 14.89 16.21
N ALA A 243 4.08 14.61 15.36
CA ALA A 243 2.67 14.74 15.75
C ALA A 243 2.24 13.73 16.82
N VAL A 244 2.93 12.60 16.92
CA VAL A 244 2.65 11.51 17.87
C VAL A 244 3.55 11.60 19.09
N ARG A 245 4.80 12.05 18.90
CA ARG A 245 5.77 12.19 19.99
C ARG A 245 5.32 13.24 21.01
N GLY A 246 5.40 12.88 22.29
CA GLY A 246 5.00 13.79 23.39
C GLY A 246 3.51 13.74 23.76
N ASN A 247 2.67 13.04 23.00
CA ASN A 247 1.27 12.83 23.34
C ASN A 247 1.02 11.42 23.86
N SER A 248 0.12 11.29 24.83
CA SER A 248 -0.33 9.99 25.33
C SER A 248 -1.76 9.74 24.87
N PHE A 249 -1.92 8.81 23.94
CA PHE A 249 -3.23 8.47 23.40
C PHE A 249 -3.79 7.18 23.99
N ALA A 250 -5.07 7.20 24.37
CA ALA A 250 -5.82 5.99 24.69
C ALA A 250 -6.23 5.23 23.42
N MET A 251 -6.33 5.94 22.28
CA MET A 251 -6.61 5.38 20.98
C MET A 251 -5.96 6.21 19.87
N ILE A 252 -5.43 5.52 18.87
CA ILE A 252 -4.98 6.11 17.61
C ILE A 252 -5.82 5.52 16.48
N TYR A 253 -6.39 6.38 15.67
CA TYR A 253 -7.03 6.03 14.41
C TYR A 253 -6.18 6.53 13.24
N ILE A 254 -5.86 5.64 12.31
CA ILE A 254 -5.07 5.95 11.11
C ILE A 254 -5.96 5.77 9.89
N ASP A 255 -6.21 6.86 9.20
CA ASP A 255 -6.99 6.88 7.96
C ASP A 255 -6.08 6.85 6.74
N GLU A 256 -6.49 6.12 5.72
CA GLU A 256 -5.79 5.94 4.44
C GLU A 256 -4.30 5.58 4.63
N CYS A 257 -4.04 4.60 5.52
CA CYS A 257 -2.69 4.17 5.90
C CYS A 257 -1.79 3.87 4.69
N ALA A 258 -2.32 3.19 3.66
CA ALA A 258 -1.56 2.83 2.46
C ALA A 258 -1.03 4.03 1.66
N PHE A 259 -1.54 5.24 1.91
CA PHE A 259 -1.15 6.46 1.21
C PHE A 259 -0.25 7.37 2.04
N ILE A 260 0.16 6.95 3.24
CA ILE A 260 1.06 7.71 4.10
C ILE A 260 2.51 7.48 3.64
N PRO A 261 3.22 8.51 3.17
CA PRO A 261 4.62 8.37 2.80
C PRO A 261 5.48 8.15 4.05
N ASN A 262 6.60 7.44 3.90
CA ASN A 262 7.57 7.19 4.98
C ASN A 262 6.90 6.67 6.27
N PHE A 263 5.88 5.81 6.12
CA PHE A 263 5.08 5.30 7.24
C PHE A 263 5.92 4.60 8.31
N HIS A 264 7.06 4.03 7.92
CA HIS A 264 7.96 3.35 8.86
C HIS A 264 8.38 4.27 10.01
N ASP A 265 8.77 5.49 9.73
CA ASP A 265 9.19 6.46 10.76
C ASP A 265 8.02 6.87 11.66
N SER A 266 6.84 7.06 11.06
CA SER A 266 5.60 7.33 11.80
C SER A 266 5.23 6.13 12.67
N TRP A 267 5.41 4.90 12.17
CA TRP A 267 5.14 3.67 12.90
C TRP A 267 6.03 3.49 14.11
N LEU A 268 7.32 3.78 13.98
CA LEU A 268 8.26 3.77 15.12
C LEU A 268 7.87 4.75 16.23
N ALA A 269 7.25 5.88 15.88
CA ALA A 269 6.73 6.83 16.86
C ALA A 269 5.40 6.38 17.50
N ILE A 270 4.56 5.65 16.75
CA ILE A 270 3.26 5.14 17.20
C ILE A 270 3.42 3.92 18.10
N GLN A 271 4.37 3.04 17.82
CA GLN A 271 4.57 1.77 18.52
C GLN A 271 4.74 1.89 20.05
N PRO A 272 5.53 2.85 20.59
CA PRO A 272 5.64 3.06 22.04
C PRO A 272 4.31 3.47 22.69
N VAL A 273 3.48 4.25 22.00
CA VAL A 273 2.16 4.67 22.50
C VAL A 273 1.24 3.47 22.70
N ILE A 274 1.35 2.47 21.82
CA ILE A 274 0.55 1.23 21.91
C ILE A 274 1.07 0.33 23.00
N SER A 275 2.39 0.19 23.09
CA SER A 275 3.05 -0.75 24.01
C SER A 275 2.96 -0.28 25.47
N SER A 276 2.89 1.04 25.71
CA SER A 276 2.79 1.62 27.06
C SER A 276 1.48 1.31 27.78
N GLY A 277 0.39 1.05 27.04
CA GLY A 277 -0.94 0.82 27.61
C GLY A 277 -1.53 -0.54 27.27
N ARG A 278 -1.92 -1.33 28.29
CA ARG A 278 -2.60 -2.62 28.07
C ARG A 278 -3.97 -2.52 27.38
N ARG A 279 -4.60 -1.33 27.39
CA ARG A 279 -5.94 -1.06 26.84
C ARG A 279 -5.95 -0.04 25.72
N SER A 280 -4.80 0.49 25.33
CA SER A 280 -4.68 1.43 24.21
C SER A 280 -5.12 0.74 22.92
N LYS A 281 -5.90 1.44 22.09
CA LYS A 281 -6.43 0.91 20.84
C LYS A 281 -5.67 1.48 19.63
N ILE A 282 -5.51 0.67 18.60
CA ILE A 282 -5.17 1.15 17.26
C ILE A 282 -6.18 0.63 16.25
N ILE A 283 -6.63 1.52 15.40
CA ILE A 283 -7.53 1.20 14.29
C ILE A 283 -6.92 1.79 13.03
N ILE A 284 -6.70 0.94 12.05
CA ILE A 284 -6.18 1.31 10.74
C ILE A 284 -7.25 1.03 9.70
N THR A 285 -7.57 2.00 8.86
CA THR A 285 -8.45 1.79 7.70
C THR A 285 -7.81 2.35 6.44
N THR A 286 -7.92 1.63 5.34
CA THR A 286 -7.44 2.11 4.05
C THR A 286 -8.03 1.30 2.91
N THR A 287 -7.93 1.83 1.70
CA THR A 287 -7.94 1.10 0.44
C THR A 287 -6.51 0.66 0.15
N PRO A 288 -6.24 -0.52 -0.47
CA PRO A 288 -4.89 -0.91 -0.83
C PRO A 288 -4.26 0.08 -1.82
N ASN A 289 -2.96 0.22 -1.74
CA ASN A 289 -2.18 1.02 -2.69
C ASN A 289 -0.86 0.32 -3.01
N GLY A 290 -0.90 -0.61 -3.95
CA GLY A 290 0.26 -1.43 -4.28
C GLY A 290 0.68 -2.39 -3.16
N LEU A 291 1.92 -2.89 -3.23
CA LEU A 291 2.52 -3.82 -2.26
C LEU A 291 3.42 -3.07 -1.25
N ASN A 292 2.92 -1.99 -0.68
CA ASN A 292 3.66 -1.13 0.24
C ASN A 292 3.56 -1.60 1.71
N HIS A 293 3.97 -0.73 2.65
CA HIS A 293 3.93 -0.99 4.10
C HIS A 293 2.57 -1.48 4.63
N PHE A 294 1.46 -1.06 4.02
CA PHE A 294 0.13 -1.54 4.41
C PHE A 294 -0.05 -3.02 4.03
N TYR A 295 0.49 -3.45 2.90
CA TYR A 295 0.50 -4.87 2.52
C TYR A 295 1.20 -5.73 3.57
N ASP A 296 2.34 -5.29 4.09
CA ASP A 296 3.08 -6.01 5.12
C ASP A 296 2.28 -6.10 6.43
N ILE A 297 1.65 -5.00 6.87
CA ILE A 297 0.79 -4.97 8.06
C ILE A 297 -0.41 -5.91 7.88
N TRP A 298 -1.05 -5.87 6.70
CA TRP A 298 -2.21 -6.70 6.38
C TRP A 298 -1.87 -8.18 6.34
N THR A 299 -0.80 -8.55 5.62
CA THR A 299 -0.34 -9.94 5.50
C THR A 299 0.03 -10.52 6.87
N ALA A 300 0.79 -9.78 7.68
CA ALA A 300 1.13 -10.20 9.03
C ALA A 300 -0.13 -10.37 9.93
N ALA A 301 -1.18 -9.58 9.71
CA ALA A 301 -2.44 -9.72 10.43
C ALA A 301 -3.23 -10.96 9.99
N VAL A 302 -3.33 -11.21 8.68
CA VAL A 302 -4.02 -12.39 8.12
C VAL A 302 -3.33 -13.68 8.52
N GLU A 303 -2.01 -13.69 8.54
CA GLU A 303 -1.20 -14.84 8.97
C GLU A 303 -1.18 -15.05 10.50
N GLY A 304 -1.79 -14.13 11.27
CA GLY A 304 -1.78 -14.19 12.74
C GLY A 304 -0.42 -13.90 13.38
N LYS A 305 0.52 -13.35 12.61
CA LYS A 305 1.88 -12.97 13.08
C LYS A 305 1.91 -11.62 13.79
N SER A 306 0.85 -10.83 13.69
CA SER A 306 0.69 -9.55 14.39
C SER A 306 -0.47 -9.60 15.38
N GLY A 307 -0.54 -8.62 16.28
CA GLY A 307 -1.68 -8.49 17.21
C GLY A 307 -2.92 -7.82 16.60
N PHE A 308 -2.93 -7.58 15.29
CA PHE A 308 -4.05 -6.98 14.59
C PHE A 308 -5.11 -8.01 14.22
N GLU A 309 -6.39 -7.64 14.41
CA GLU A 309 -7.54 -8.34 13.85
C GLU A 309 -7.81 -7.80 12.45
N PRO A 310 -7.67 -8.62 11.39
CA PRO A 310 -7.96 -8.19 10.03
C PRO A 310 -9.46 -8.15 9.76
N TYR A 311 -9.89 -7.13 9.04
CA TYR A 311 -11.26 -7.01 8.56
C TYR A 311 -11.28 -6.51 7.11
N THR A 312 -12.09 -7.14 6.26
CA THR A 312 -12.26 -6.71 4.86
C THR A 312 -13.73 -6.55 4.51
N ALA A 313 -14.02 -5.56 3.68
CA ALA A 313 -15.29 -5.41 2.99
C ALA A 313 -15.01 -4.87 1.58
N ILE A 314 -15.66 -5.49 0.59
CA ILE A 314 -15.48 -5.15 -0.82
C ILE A 314 -16.77 -4.61 -1.43
N TRP A 315 -16.73 -4.18 -2.66
CA TRP A 315 -17.81 -3.47 -3.36
C TRP A 315 -19.18 -4.17 -3.31
N ASN A 316 -19.24 -5.50 -3.36
CA ASN A 316 -20.46 -6.30 -3.33
C ASN A 316 -21.12 -6.39 -1.93
N SER A 317 -20.45 -5.86 -0.91
CA SER A 317 -21.04 -5.66 0.41
C SER A 317 -22.16 -4.60 0.38
N VAL A 318 -22.12 -3.71 -0.61
CA VAL A 318 -23.19 -2.73 -0.90
C VAL A 318 -24.22 -3.41 -1.79
N LYS A 319 -25.33 -3.84 -1.18
CA LYS A 319 -26.31 -4.70 -1.85
C LYS A 319 -26.99 -4.04 -3.05
N GLU A 320 -27.13 -2.73 -3.02
CA GLU A 320 -27.64 -1.93 -4.14
C GLU A 320 -26.83 -2.13 -5.42
N ARG A 321 -25.52 -2.38 -5.33
CA ARG A 321 -24.63 -2.61 -6.47
C ARG A 321 -24.79 -3.97 -7.14
N LEU A 322 -25.55 -4.88 -6.50
CA LEU A 322 -25.84 -6.21 -7.06
C LEU A 322 -27.08 -6.20 -7.96
N TYR A 323 -27.72 -5.05 -8.10
CA TYR A 323 -28.91 -4.87 -8.93
C TYR A 323 -28.60 -3.86 -10.02
N ASN A 324 -29.17 -4.10 -11.21
CA ASN A 324 -29.04 -3.22 -12.36
C ASN A 324 -29.95 -1.97 -12.25
N ASP A 325 -29.89 -1.09 -13.24
CA ASP A 325 -30.69 0.15 -13.29
C ASP A 325 -32.21 -0.09 -13.36
N GLU A 326 -32.63 -1.33 -13.69
CA GLU A 326 -34.03 -1.76 -13.71
C GLU A 326 -34.48 -2.39 -12.37
N ASP A 327 -33.66 -2.28 -11.32
CA ASP A 327 -33.86 -2.91 -10.00
C ASP A 327 -33.88 -4.46 -10.03
N ILE A 328 -33.32 -5.08 -11.09
CA ILE A 328 -33.21 -6.53 -11.24
C ILE A 328 -31.84 -7.00 -10.80
N PHE A 329 -31.79 -8.09 -10.02
CA PHE A 329 -30.55 -8.70 -9.55
C PHE A 329 -29.75 -9.24 -10.75
N ASP A 330 -28.56 -8.68 -10.94
CA ASP A 330 -27.61 -9.10 -11.98
C ASP A 330 -26.23 -9.47 -11.41
N ASP A 331 -26.17 -9.70 -10.09
CA ASP A 331 -24.94 -10.00 -9.35
C ASP A 331 -23.86 -8.92 -9.46
N GLY A 332 -24.26 -7.69 -9.74
CA GLY A 332 -23.37 -6.53 -9.89
C GLY A 332 -22.66 -6.45 -11.24
N TRP A 333 -23.11 -7.21 -12.22
CA TRP A 333 -22.52 -7.23 -13.55
C TRP A 333 -22.51 -5.85 -14.20
N GLN A 334 -23.69 -5.19 -14.26
CA GLN A 334 -23.80 -3.87 -14.86
C GLN A 334 -22.92 -2.84 -14.14
N TRP A 335 -23.00 -2.82 -12.81
CA TRP A 335 -22.20 -1.90 -12.00
C TRP A 335 -20.71 -2.09 -12.20
N SER A 336 -20.23 -3.34 -12.21
CA SER A 336 -18.80 -3.65 -12.37
C SER A 336 -18.28 -3.26 -13.76
N ILE A 337 -19.04 -3.54 -14.83
CA ILE A 337 -18.69 -3.14 -16.20
C ILE A 337 -18.64 -1.62 -16.34
N GLN A 338 -19.65 -0.91 -15.83
CA GLN A 338 -19.68 0.55 -15.88
C GLN A 338 -18.47 1.15 -15.15
N THR A 339 -18.10 0.59 -14.00
CA THR A 339 -16.97 1.05 -13.20
C THR A 339 -15.64 0.76 -13.91
N ILE A 340 -15.46 -0.43 -14.49
CA ILE A 340 -14.25 -0.79 -15.26
C ILE A 340 -14.11 0.07 -16.50
N ASN A 341 -15.22 0.33 -17.24
CA ASN A 341 -15.19 1.20 -18.40
C ASN A 341 -14.82 2.65 -18.10
N GLY A 342 -15.14 3.12 -16.89
CA GLY A 342 -14.74 4.45 -16.39
C GLY A 342 -13.31 4.51 -15.85
N SER A 343 -12.60 3.36 -15.79
CA SER A 343 -11.26 3.25 -15.21
C SER A 343 -10.45 2.14 -15.92
N THR A 344 -9.73 1.32 -15.16
CA THR A 344 -9.05 0.11 -15.64
C THR A 344 -9.40 -1.08 -14.77
N LEU A 345 -9.21 -2.31 -15.29
CA LEU A 345 -9.42 -3.53 -14.50
C LEU A 345 -8.51 -3.58 -13.27
N ALA A 346 -7.23 -3.17 -13.41
CA ALA A 346 -6.30 -3.10 -12.29
C ALA A 346 -6.79 -2.12 -11.22
N GLN A 347 -7.24 -0.94 -11.63
CA GLN A 347 -7.82 0.05 -10.71
C GLN A 347 -9.11 -0.46 -10.06
N PHE A 348 -9.97 -1.16 -10.80
CA PHE A 348 -11.16 -1.80 -10.23
C PHE A 348 -10.79 -2.83 -9.15
N ARG A 349 -9.80 -3.68 -9.42
CA ARG A 349 -9.31 -4.67 -8.45
C ARG A 349 -8.78 -3.99 -7.19
N GLN A 350 -7.92 -3.00 -7.33
CA GLN A 350 -7.34 -2.28 -6.19
C GLN A 350 -8.42 -1.53 -5.40
N GLU A 351 -9.24 -0.71 -6.06
CA GLU A 351 -10.14 0.21 -5.37
C GLU A 351 -11.46 -0.42 -4.94
N HIS A 352 -11.94 -1.45 -5.65
CA HIS A 352 -13.26 -2.02 -5.41
C HIS A 352 -13.24 -3.45 -4.89
N THR A 353 -12.23 -4.25 -5.23
CA THR A 353 -12.09 -5.60 -4.66
C THR A 353 -11.10 -5.64 -3.49
N ALA A 354 -10.51 -4.51 -3.12
CA ALA A 354 -9.50 -4.41 -2.08
C ALA A 354 -8.30 -5.36 -2.29
N ALA A 355 -8.01 -5.69 -3.56
CA ALA A 355 -6.87 -6.49 -3.94
C ALA A 355 -5.59 -5.64 -3.91
N PHE A 356 -4.51 -6.25 -3.48
CA PHE A 356 -3.18 -5.64 -3.58
C PHE A 356 -2.66 -5.89 -4.99
N GLU A 357 -2.99 -4.98 -5.90
CA GLU A 357 -2.37 -4.95 -7.22
C GLU A 357 -0.97 -4.36 -7.07
N GLY A 358 0.04 -4.97 -7.70
CA GLY A 358 1.35 -4.33 -7.79
C GLY A 358 1.20 -2.96 -8.42
N THR A 359 2.00 -2.01 -7.99
CA THR A 359 2.00 -0.66 -8.56
C THR A 359 2.10 -0.80 -10.09
N SER A 360 1.15 -0.24 -10.83
CA SER A 360 1.23 -0.24 -12.29
C SER A 360 2.50 0.49 -12.68
N GLY A 361 3.47 -0.24 -13.22
CA GLY A 361 4.75 0.32 -13.59
C GLY A 361 5.93 -0.12 -12.73
N THR A 362 5.81 -1.09 -11.80
CA THR A 362 6.98 -1.72 -11.18
C THR A 362 7.73 -2.59 -12.18
N LEU A 363 9.05 -2.69 -12.03
CA LEU A 363 9.90 -3.50 -12.90
C LEU A 363 9.42 -4.96 -12.93
N ILE A 364 9.19 -5.54 -11.77
CA ILE A 364 8.64 -6.89 -11.61
C ILE A 364 7.13 -6.78 -11.38
N SER A 365 6.35 -7.67 -11.99
CA SER A 365 4.90 -7.64 -11.85
C SER A 365 4.46 -7.85 -10.40
N GLY A 366 3.39 -7.17 -10.01
CA GLY A 366 2.85 -7.31 -8.66
C GLY A 366 2.41 -8.73 -8.32
N MET A 367 1.94 -9.50 -9.31
CA MET A 367 1.63 -10.92 -9.12
C MET A 367 2.88 -11.74 -8.78
N LYS A 368 3.99 -11.47 -9.47
CA LYS A 368 5.27 -12.12 -9.18
C LYS A 368 5.78 -11.76 -7.81
N LEU A 369 5.82 -10.46 -7.48
CA LEU A 369 6.26 -9.96 -6.17
C LEU A 369 5.42 -10.49 -5.00
N ALA A 370 4.14 -10.78 -5.21
CA ALA A 370 3.26 -11.33 -4.18
C ALA A 370 3.53 -12.80 -3.85
N VAL A 371 4.14 -13.55 -4.78
CA VAL A 371 4.45 -14.98 -4.60
C VAL A 371 5.93 -15.25 -4.38
N MET A 372 6.79 -14.23 -4.41
CA MET A 372 8.21 -14.38 -4.08
C MET A 372 8.37 -14.63 -2.59
N ASP A 373 8.95 -15.77 -2.25
CA ASP A 373 9.34 -16.11 -0.88
C ASP A 373 10.72 -15.54 -0.54
N PHE A 374 10.97 -15.36 0.75
CA PHE A 374 12.27 -14.93 1.27
C PHE A 374 12.74 -15.85 2.39
N ILE A 375 14.06 -15.85 2.63
CA ILE A 375 14.68 -16.62 3.69
C ILE A 375 15.13 -15.64 4.79
N GLU A 376 14.65 -15.83 6.02
CA GLU A 376 15.14 -15.06 7.17
C GLU A 376 16.46 -15.63 7.65
N VAL A 377 17.51 -14.83 7.51
CA VAL A 377 18.85 -15.14 8.05
C VAL A 377 19.34 -13.97 8.89
N THR A 378 20.09 -14.28 9.95
CA THR A 378 20.75 -13.24 10.74
C THR A 378 22.01 -12.81 10.01
N PRO A 379 22.17 -11.50 9.70
CA PRO A 379 23.39 -11.00 9.09
C PRO A 379 24.57 -11.13 10.05
N ASP A 380 25.77 -11.19 9.49
CA ASP A 380 27.00 -11.11 10.29
C ASP A 380 27.31 -9.69 10.77
N ASP A 381 28.45 -9.50 11.45
CA ASP A 381 28.86 -8.21 12.04
C ASP A 381 29.03 -7.07 11.02
N HIS A 382 29.17 -7.39 9.73
CA HIS A 382 29.26 -6.42 8.64
C HIS A 382 27.94 -6.20 7.90
N GLY A 383 26.87 -6.95 8.27
CA GLY A 383 25.57 -6.86 7.60
C GLY A 383 25.45 -7.79 6.38
N PHE A 384 26.30 -8.81 6.26
CA PHE A 384 26.21 -9.80 5.20
C PHE A 384 25.21 -10.91 5.53
N HIS A 385 24.23 -11.09 4.66
CA HIS A 385 23.21 -12.14 4.73
C HIS A 385 23.65 -13.34 3.88
N ARG A 386 23.83 -14.49 4.50
CA ARG A 386 24.26 -15.73 3.83
C ARG A 386 23.06 -16.65 3.66
N PHE A 387 22.56 -16.81 2.42
CA PHE A 387 21.43 -17.68 2.09
C PHE A 387 21.89 -19.09 1.74
N LYS A 388 23.05 -19.20 1.07
CA LYS A 388 23.70 -20.48 0.73
C LYS A 388 25.15 -20.44 1.21
N SER A 389 25.61 -21.51 1.86
CA SER A 389 27.03 -21.69 2.12
C SER A 389 27.77 -21.96 0.80
N PRO A 390 28.99 -21.43 0.64
CA PRO A 390 29.77 -21.74 -0.55
C PRO A 390 30.12 -23.22 -0.62
N GLU A 391 30.02 -23.81 -1.79
CA GLU A 391 30.39 -25.18 -2.08
C GLU A 391 31.56 -25.21 -3.07
N PRO A 392 32.53 -26.10 -2.88
CA PRO A 392 33.56 -26.34 -3.91
C PRO A 392 32.89 -26.67 -5.25
N ASP A 393 33.53 -26.37 -6.36
CA ASP A 393 33.04 -26.64 -7.73
C ASP A 393 31.81 -25.86 -8.18
N ARG A 394 31.19 -25.01 -7.34
CA ARG A 394 30.13 -24.09 -7.76
C ARG A 394 30.70 -22.76 -8.26
N LYS A 395 30.04 -22.19 -9.26
CA LYS A 395 30.41 -20.92 -9.87
C LYS A 395 29.55 -19.81 -9.28
N TYR A 396 30.20 -18.83 -8.69
CA TYR A 396 29.56 -17.64 -8.13
C TYR A 396 30.00 -16.41 -8.89
N ILE A 397 29.15 -15.40 -8.96
CA ILE A 397 29.50 -14.10 -9.50
C ILE A 397 28.92 -13.00 -8.59
N ALA A 398 29.67 -11.93 -8.43
CA ALA A 398 29.30 -10.83 -7.58
C ALA A 398 29.04 -9.57 -8.39
N THR A 399 28.07 -8.77 -7.95
CA THR A 399 27.83 -7.40 -8.43
C THR A 399 27.78 -6.44 -7.25
N LEU A 400 28.39 -5.27 -7.43
CA LEU A 400 28.54 -4.28 -6.36
C LEU A 400 28.13 -2.90 -6.84
N ASP A 401 27.15 -2.32 -6.16
CA ASP A 401 26.82 -0.90 -6.20
C ASP A 401 27.38 -0.22 -4.96
N CYS A 402 28.12 0.88 -5.15
CA CYS A 402 28.87 1.57 -4.10
C CYS A 402 28.25 2.91 -3.74
N SER A 403 27.98 3.13 -2.46
CA SER A 403 27.61 4.43 -1.91
C SER A 403 28.79 5.15 -1.23
N GLU A 404 28.56 6.36 -0.74
CA GLU A 404 29.58 7.08 0.05
C GLU A 404 29.68 6.60 1.50
N GLY A 405 28.78 5.74 1.98
CA GLY A 405 28.76 5.23 3.35
C GLY A 405 28.49 6.32 4.40
N ARG A 406 27.74 7.36 4.03
CA ARG A 406 27.42 8.51 4.90
C ARG A 406 26.05 8.43 5.56
N GLY A 407 25.43 7.25 5.53
CA GLY A 407 24.13 7.00 6.16
C GLY A 407 22.91 7.39 5.33
N GLN A 408 23.08 7.79 4.06
CA GLN A 408 21.98 8.11 3.14
C GLN A 408 21.72 6.96 2.16
N ASP A 409 22.75 6.57 1.39
CA ASP A 409 22.65 5.48 0.42
C ASP A 409 23.43 4.25 0.93
N TYR A 410 23.08 3.07 0.43
CA TYR A 410 23.66 1.81 0.89
C TYR A 410 24.70 1.28 -0.10
N HIS A 411 25.72 0.58 0.41
CA HIS A 411 26.50 -0.36 -0.38
C HIS A 411 25.68 -1.62 -0.57
N ALA A 412 25.55 -2.08 -1.78
CA ALA A 412 24.81 -3.29 -2.12
C ALA A 412 25.69 -4.26 -2.93
N LEU A 413 26.09 -5.37 -2.28
CA LEU A 413 26.78 -6.49 -2.94
C LEU A 413 25.83 -7.66 -3.04
N HIS A 414 25.63 -8.21 -4.23
CA HIS A 414 24.99 -9.50 -4.43
C HIS A 414 26.00 -10.53 -4.88
N ILE A 415 25.95 -11.72 -4.27
CA ILE A 415 26.66 -12.92 -4.74
C ILE A 415 25.62 -13.89 -5.24
N ILE A 416 25.74 -14.30 -6.49
CA ILE A 416 24.77 -15.14 -7.20
C ILE A 416 25.46 -16.42 -7.63
N ASP A 417 24.85 -17.56 -7.29
CA ASP A 417 25.22 -18.88 -7.77
C ASP A 417 24.71 -19.04 -9.21
N VAL A 418 25.62 -19.21 -10.16
CA VAL A 418 25.30 -19.30 -11.58
C VAL A 418 25.63 -20.68 -12.16
N THR A 419 25.80 -21.67 -11.31
CA THR A 419 26.20 -23.03 -11.69
C THR A 419 25.13 -23.74 -12.48
N ASP A 420 23.89 -23.67 -12.03
CA ASP A 420 22.75 -24.39 -12.60
C ASP A 420 21.97 -23.53 -13.61
N ASP A 421 20.95 -24.10 -14.27
CA ASP A 421 20.09 -23.38 -15.22
C ASP A 421 19.18 -22.34 -14.55
N VAL A 422 18.93 -22.49 -13.25
CA VAL A 422 18.26 -21.53 -12.40
C VAL A 422 19.31 -20.92 -11.47
N TRP A 423 19.53 -19.63 -11.60
CA TRP A 423 20.47 -18.91 -10.77
C TRP A 423 19.85 -18.56 -9.44
N GLU A 424 20.66 -18.45 -8.41
CA GLU A 424 20.15 -18.26 -7.06
C GLU A 424 21.01 -17.28 -6.26
N GLN A 425 20.39 -16.38 -5.54
CA GLN A 425 21.06 -15.45 -4.65
C GLN A 425 21.69 -16.20 -3.47
N ALA A 426 23.01 -16.26 -3.42
CA ALA A 426 23.78 -16.97 -2.40
C ALA A 426 24.09 -16.07 -1.19
N GLY A 427 24.40 -14.78 -1.41
CA GLY A 427 24.71 -13.84 -0.35
C GLY A 427 24.46 -12.39 -0.71
N VAL A 428 24.23 -11.54 0.30
CA VAL A 428 23.99 -10.10 0.15
C VAL A 428 24.67 -9.33 1.26
N LEU A 429 25.47 -8.32 0.90
CA LEU A 429 25.91 -7.27 1.82
C LEU A 429 25.06 -6.02 1.57
N HIS A 430 24.43 -5.52 2.64
CA HIS A 430 23.63 -4.30 2.59
C HIS A 430 23.96 -3.41 3.80
N SER A 431 24.70 -2.33 3.56
CA SER A 431 25.19 -1.46 4.64
C SER A 431 25.35 -0.02 4.19
N ASN A 432 24.92 0.93 5.03
CA ASN A 432 25.16 2.36 4.86
C ASN A 432 26.13 2.95 5.89
N THR A 433 26.72 2.09 6.73
CA THR A 433 27.65 2.49 7.80
C THR A 433 29.10 2.15 7.51
N ILE A 434 29.35 1.22 6.58
CA ILE A 434 30.70 0.85 6.15
C ILE A 434 31.29 1.99 5.31
N SER A 435 32.47 2.48 5.69
CA SER A 435 33.20 3.46 4.87
C SER A 435 33.71 2.81 3.59
N HIS A 436 33.60 3.52 2.46
CA HIS A 436 34.15 3.07 1.17
C HIS A 436 35.66 2.77 1.22
N LEU A 437 36.40 3.28 2.22
CA LEU A 437 37.84 3.02 2.40
C LEU A 437 38.12 1.62 2.96
N ILE A 438 37.22 1.04 3.75
CA ILE A 438 37.37 -0.32 4.31
C ILE A 438 36.49 -1.35 3.58
N LEU A 439 35.60 -0.88 2.73
CA LEU A 439 34.71 -1.74 1.94
C LEU A 439 35.47 -2.76 1.08
N PRO A 440 36.59 -2.41 0.39
CA PRO A 440 37.35 -3.39 -0.40
C PRO A 440 37.81 -4.62 0.41
N ASP A 441 38.34 -4.43 1.60
CA ASP A 441 38.79 -5.53 2.47
C ASP A 441 37.61 -6.45 2.87
N ILE A 442 36.46 -5.85 3.18
CA ILE A 442 35.24 -6.57 3.56
C ILE A 442 34.69 -7.36 2.37
N VAL A 443 34.59 -6.72 1.21
CA VAL A 443 34.10 -7.34 -0.03
C VAL A 443 35.04 -8.49 -0.44
N MET A 444 36.36 -8.27 -0.46
CA MET A 444 37.34 -9.30 -0.81
C MET A 444 37.15 -10.57 0.04
N ARG A 445 36.91 -10.41 1.35
CA ARG A 445 36.67 -11.55 2.23
C ARG A 445 35.52 -12.44 1.74
N TYR A 446 34.41 -11.84 1.32
CA TYR A 446 33.26 -12.62 0.83
C TYR A 446 33.51 -13.18 -0.57
N LEU A 447 34.21 -12.44 -1.43
CA LEU A 447 34.57 -12.95 -2.77
C LEU A 447 35.47 -14.20 -2.67
N VAL A 448 36.46 -14.18 -1.77
CA VAL A 448 37.35 -15.32 -1.51
C VAL A 448 36.56 -16.48 -0.89
N GLU A 449 35.67 -16.21 0.07
CA GLU A 449 34.80 -17.21 0.67
C GLU A 449 33.96 -17.96 -0.38
N TYR A 450 33.45 -17.25 -1.39
CA TYR A 450 32.64 -17.81 -2.48
C TYR A 450 33.51 -18.17 -3.71
N ASN A 451 34.55 -18.97 -3.51
CA ASN A 451 35.42 -19.57 -4.51
C ASN A 451 36.16 -18.51 -5.37
N GLU A 452 36.64 -17.44 -4.76
CA GLU A 452 37.30 -16.33 -5.45
C GLU A 452 36.43 -15.81 -6.63
N CYS A 453 35.14 -15.61 -6.38
CA CYS A 453 34.17 -15.30 -7.42
C CYS A 453 34.44 -13.95 -8.08
N PRO A 454 34.31 -13.84 -9.41
CA PRO A 454 34.45 -12.56 -10.11
C PRO A 454 33.46 -11.52 -9.61
N VAL A 455 33.88 -10.25 -9.55
CA VAL A 455 33.06 -9.12 -9.14
C VAL A 455 32.96 -8.04 -10.22
N TYR A 456 31.75 -7.57 -10.50
CA TYR A 456 31.48 -6.48 -11.42
C TYR A 456 30.95 -5.27 -10.64
N ILE A 457 31.67 -4.15 -10.76
CA ILE A 457 31.48 -2.98 -9.90
C ILE A 457 30.97 -1.81 -10.74
N GLU A 458 29.98 -1.07 -10.25
CA GLU A 458 29.58 0.18 -10.85
C GLU A 458 30.64 1.27 -10.59
N LEU A 459 31.13 1.87 -11.68
CA LEU A 459 32.17 2.92 -11.63
C LEU A 459 31.52 4.32 -11.45
N ASN A 460 30.76 4.48 -10.36
CA ASN A 460 30.37 5.80 -9.87
C ASN A 460 31.53 6.46 -9.12
N SER A 461 31.32 7.61 -8.47
CA SER A 461 32.41 8.37 -7.79
C SER A 461 33.18 7.53 -6.76
N THR A 462 32.53 6.68 -6.01
CA THR A 462 33.10 5.82 -4.97
C THR A 462 33.53 4.46 -5.51
N GLY A 463 32.76 3.90 -6.44
CA GLY A 463 33.05 2.60 -7.05
C GLY A 463 34.38 2.54 -7.75
N VAL A 464 34.82 3.64 -8.38
CA VAL A 464 36.18 3.74 -8.97
C VAL A 464 37.28 3.52 -7.92
N SER A 465 37.12 4.10 -6.73
CA SER A 465 38.08 3.92 -5.63
C SER A 465 38.10 2.50 -5.11
N VAL A 466 36.90 1.91 -4.90
CA VAL A 466 36.76 0.54 -4.43
C VAL A 466 37.33 -0.47 -5.44
N ALA A 467 37.01 -0.31 -6.72
CA ALA A 467 37.53 -1.17 -7.78
C ALA A 467 39.08 -1.10 -7.89
N LYS A 468 39.64 0.09 -7.80
CA LYS A 468 41.12 0.26 -7.81
C LYS A 468 41.77 -0.36 -6.58
N SER A 469 41.19 -0.19 -5.40
CA SER A 469 41.76 -0.78 -4.19
C SER A 469 41.69 -2.31 -4.21
N LEU A 470 40.58 -2.89 -4.67
CA LEU A 470 40.48 -4.35 -4.85
C LEU A 470 41.52 -4.88 -5.83
N TYR A 471 41.66 -4.25 -7.01
CA TYR A 471 42.54 -4.74 -8.06
C TYR A 471 44.04 -4.41 -7.83
N MET A 472 44.38 -3.17 -7.41
CA MET A 472 45.77 -2.71 -7.32
C MET A 472 46.37 -2.92 -5.91
N ASP A 473 45.61 -2.63 -4.84
CA ASP A 473 46.13 -2.65 -3.48
C ASP A 473 46.00 -4.05 -2.86
N LEU A 474 44.89 -4.74 -3.14
CA LEU A 474 44.60 -6.08 -2.64
C LEU A 474 44.90 -7.21 -3.64
N GLU A 475 45.37 -6.83 -4.84
CA GLU A 475 45.80 -7.75 -5.92
C GLU A 475 44.72 -8.79 -6.27
N TYR A 476 43.40 -8.40 -6.20
CA TYR A 476 42.30 -9.29 -6.53
C TYR A 476 42.08 -9.34 -8.05
N GLU A 477 42.50 -10.43 -8.67
CA GLU A 477 42.41 -10.61 -10.14
C GLU A 477 40.97 -10.81 -10.66
N GLY A 478 40.03 -11.14 -9.78
CA GLY A 478 38.62 -11.41 -10.13
C GLY A 478 37.78 -10.16 -10.45
N VAL A 479 38.38 -8.97 -10.57
CA VAL A 479 37.63 -7.76 -10.95
C VAL A 479 37.32 -7.78 -12.44
N ILE A 480 36.04 -7.78 -12.81
CA ILE A 480 35.59 -7.77 -14.20
C ILE A 480 35.73 -6.38 -14.78
N CYS A 481 36.47 -6.28 -15.92
CA CYS A 481 36.78 -5.01 -16.60
C CYS A 481 35.95 -4.89 -17.87
N ASP A 482 35.35 -3.72 -18.14
CA ASP A 482 34.73 -3.42 -19.44
C ASP A 482 35.75 -3.10 -20.52
N SER A 483 36.84 -2.44 -20.11
CA SER A 483 37.97 -2.12 -20.99
C SER A 483 39.29 -2.20 -20.21
N TYR A 484 40.42 -2.06 -20.91
CA TYR A 484 41.74 -2.02 -20.27
C TYR A 484 41.90 -0.90 -19.23
N THR A 485 41.03 0.12 -19.27
CA THR A 485 41.09 1.29 -18.39
C THR A 485 39.97 1.32 -17.34
N ASP A 486 38.92 0.57 -17.54
CA ASP A 486 37.73 0.61 -16.69
C ASP A 486 37.56 -0.72 -15.92
N LEU A 487 37.92 -0.69 -14.63
CA LEU A 487 37.83 -1.83 -13.68
C LEU A 487 36.38 -2.08 -13.20
N GLY A 488 35.44 -2.17 -14.12
CA GLY A 488 33.99 -2.31 -13.85
C GLY A 488 33.20 -1.67 -14.95
N MET A 489 31.94 -1.30 -14.67
CA MET A 489 31.03 -0.68 -15.63
C MET A 489 30.70 0.77 -15.30
N LYS A 490 30.59 1.61 -16.32
CA LYS A 490 29.95 2.92 -16.21
C LYS A 490 28.48 2.79 -16.54
N GLN A 491 27.61 3.12 -15.59
CA GLN A 491 26.18 3.08 -15.82
C GLN A 491 25.77 4.18 -16.79
N THR A 492 25.05 3.80 -17.84
CA THR A 492 24.45 4.67 -18.83
C THR A 492 22.96 4.38 -18.91
N LYS A 493 22.20 5.28 -19.55
CA LYS A 493 20.75 5.01 -19.80
C LYS A 493 20.52 3.69 -20.51
N ARG A 494 21.40 3.33 -21.47
CA ARG A 494 21.31 2.08 -22.23
C ARG A 494 21.61 0.87 -21.35
N THR A 495 22.71 0.87 -20.60
CA THR A 495 23.08 -0.27 -19.75
C THR A 495 22.04 -0.49 -18.65
N LYS A 496 21.47 0.59 -18.07
CA LYS A 496 20.39 0.50 -17.11
C LYS A 496 19.12 -0.09 -17.73
N ALA A 497 18.70 0.37 -18.90
CA ALA A 497 17.50 -0.13 -19.58
C ALA A 497 17.61 -1.62 -19.93
N VAL A 498 18.75 -2.05 -20.49
CA VAL A 498 19.02 -3.47 -20.80
C VAL A 498 19.08 -4.29 -19.52
N GLY A 499 19.80 -3.83 -18.50
CA GLY A 499 19.90 -4.51 -17.21
C GLY A 499 18.53 -4.70 -16.56
N CYS A 500 17.68 -3.66 -16.55
CA CYS A 500 16.30 -3.76 -16.06
C CYS A 500 15.47 -4.76 -16.86
N SER A 501 15.54 -4.70 -18.20
CA SER A 501 14.77 -5.62 -19.06
C SER A 501 15.18 -7.08 -18.84
N THR A 502 16.48 -7.35 -18.80
CA THR A 502 17.02 -8.72 -18.58
C THR A 502 16.70 -9.21 -17.18
N LEU A 503 16.89 -8.38 -16.15
CA LEU A 503 16.57 -8.73 -14.77
C LEU A 503 15.09 -9.08 -14.61
N LYS A 504 14.20 -8.29 -15.23
CA LYS A 504 12.77 -8.58 -15.30
C LYS A 504 12.51 -9.96 -15.86
N ASP A 505 13.10 -10.27 -17.02
CA ASP A 505 12.90 -11.55 -17.71
C ASP A 505 13.40 -12.73 -16.89
N LEU A 506 14.55 -12.60 -16.24
CA LEU A 506 15.12 -13.61 -15.35
C LEU A 506 14.22 -13.91 -14.15
N ILE A 507 13.68 -12.87 -13.49
CA ILE A 507 12.84 -13.05 -12.30
C ILE A 507 11.44 -13.53 -12.68
N GLU A 508 10.82 -12.94 -13.72
CA GLU A 508 9.46 -13.34 -14.16
C GLU A 508 9.39 -14.79 -14.65
N LYS A 509 10.49 -15.30 -15.23
CA LYS A 509 10.60 -16.68 -15.74
C LYS A 509 11.18 -17.67 -14.72
N ASP A 510 11.35 -17.30 -13.46
CA ASP A 510 11.98 -18.11 -12.41
C ASP A 510 13.39 -18.61 -12.76
N LYS A 511 14.14 -17.80 -13.52
CA LYS A 511 15.54 -18.08 -13.85
C LYS A 511 16.53 -17.47 -12.85
N LEU A 512 16.07 -16.53 -12.04
CA LEU A 512 16.82 -15.94 -10.92
C LEU A 512 15.92 -15.92 -9.68
N ILE A 513 16.36 -16.63 -8.63
CA ILE A 513 15.67 -16.70 -7.33
C ILE A 513 16.32 -15.71 -6.36
N ILE A 514 15.51 -14.84 -5.79
CA ILE A 514 15.91 -13.85 -4.81
C ILE A 514 15.41 -14.26 -3.45
N HIS A 515 16.30 -14.31 -2.45
CA HIS A 515 15.99 -14.70 -1.07
C HIS A 515 15.96 -13.54 -0.08
N HIS A 516 16.63 -12.42 -0.42
CA HIS A 516 16.77 -11.29 0.48
C HIS A 516 15.48 -10.47 0.56
N ARG A 517 14.89 -10.40 1.75
CA ARG A 517 13.63 -9.68 1.99
C ARG A 517 13.69 -8.21 1.60
N ALA A 518 14.77 -7.49 1.96
CA ALA A 518 14.89 -6.07 1.62
C ALA A 518 15.00 -5.84 0.10
N THR A 519 15.67 -6.72 -0.65
CA THR A 519 15.71 -6.67 -2.12
C THR A 519 14.30 -6.83 -2.72
N ILE A 520 13.50 -7.78 -2.21
CA ILE A 520 12.10 -7.95 -2.65
C ILE A 520 11.27 -6.72 -2.32
N GLN A 521 11.51 -6.08 -1.17
CA GLN A 521 10.81 -4.84 -0.79
C GLN A 521 11.19 -3.67 -1.70
N GLU A 522 12.46 -3.52 -2.10
CA GLU A 522 12.86 -2.49 -3.06
C GLU A 522 12.20 -2.69 -4.42
N PHE A 523 12.08 -3.91 -4.93
CA PHE A 523 11.34 -4.19 -6.18
C PHE A 523 9.89 -3.71 -6.14
N ARG A 524 9.24 -3.66 -4.97
CA ARG A 524 7.86 -3.19 -4.83
C ARG A 524 7.70 -1.69 -5.06
N THR A 525 8.78 -0.94 -4.90
CA THR A 525 8.83 0.52 -5.04
C THR A 525 9.68 0.98 -6.22
N PHE A 526 10.34 0.04 -6.93
CA PHE A 526 11.15 0.35 -8.10
C PHE A 526 10.27 0.41 -9.35
N SER A 527 9.92 1.62 -9.75
CA SER A 527 8.90 1.89 -10.77
C SER A 527 9.45 2.71 -11.95
N GLU A 528 8.72 2.70 -13.05
CA GLU A 528 9.03 3.47 -14.24
C GLU A 528 8.87 4.97 -13.96
N LYS A 529 9.94 5.74 -14.24
CA LYS A 529 9.95 7.21 -14.15
C LYS A 529 10.34 7.81 -15.50
N GLY A 530 9.32 8.12 -16.30
CA GLY A 530 9.53 8.61 -17.66
C GLY A 530 10.17 7.55 -18.55
N VAL A 531 11.43 7.74 -18.94
CA VAL A 531 12.21 6.80 -19.78
C VAL A 531 13.19 5.95 -18.99
N SER A 532 13.10 5.93 -17.66
CA SER A 532 14.01 5.21 -16.77
C SER A 532 13.27 4.58 -15.61
N TRP A 533 13.97 3.79 -14.80
CA TRP A 533 13.48 3.13 -13.62
C TRP A 533 14.16 3.71 -12.38
N ALA A 534 13.44 3.91 -11.29
CA ALA A 534 14.01 4.34 -10.01
C ALA A 534 13.05 4.01 -8.86
N ALA A 535 13.55 4.04 -7.62
CA ALA A 535 12.71 3.96 -6.44
C ALA A 535 11.69 5.11 -6.38
N GLU A 536 10.53 4.87 -5.78
CA GLU A 536 9.57 5.91 -5.45
C GLU A 536 10.18 6.90 -4.44
N GLU A 537 9.58 8.09 -4.35
CA GLU A 537 10.10 9.15 -3.46
C GLU A 537 10.09 8.68 -1.99
N GLY A 538 11.26 8.75 -1.34
CA GLY A 538 11.43 8.29 0.04
C GLY A 538 11.80 6.81 0.20
N TYR A 539 12.09 6.11 -0.90
CA TYR A 539 12.57 4.72 -0.90
C TYR A 539 13.96 4.63 -1.55
N HIS A 540 14.65 3.52 -1.30
CA HIS A 540 15.98 3.22 -1.85
C HIS A 540 15.86 2.19 -2.97
N ASP A 541 16.84 2.17 -3.87
CA ASP A 541 16.95 1.21 -4.97
C ASP A 541 18.37 0.59 -5.10
N ASP A 542 19.20 0.73 -4.08
CA ASP A 542 20.60 0.30 -4.10
C ASP A 542 20.74 -1.22 -4.35
N LEU A 543 19.92 -2.03 -3.67
CA LEU A 543 19.89 -3.49 -3.86
C LEU A 543 19.40 -3.87 -5.27
N VAL A 544 18.34 -3.22 -5.75
CA VAL A 544 17.84 -3.45 -7.10
C VAL A 544 18.85 -3.00 -8.14
N MET A 545 19.52 -1.87 -7.91
CA MET A 545 20.54 -1.36 -8.85
C MET A 545 21.72 -2.32 -8.97
N SER A 546 22.20 -2.90 -7.88
CA SER A 546 23.22 -3.95 -7.93
C SER A 546 22.75 -5.18 -8.76
N LEU A 547 21.48 -5.57 -8.67
CA LEU A 547 20.92 -6.64 -9.52
C LEU A 547 20.71 -6.18 -10.98
N VAL A 548 20.45 -4.91 -11.24
CA VAL A 548 20.40 -4.35 -12.60
C VAL A 548 21.78 -4.45 -13.27
N ILE A 549 22.87 -4.26 -12.51
CA ILE A 549 24.25 -4.51 -12.96
C ILE A 549 24.41 -6.00 -13.33
N PHE A 550 23.89 -6.91 -12.51
CA PHE A 550 23.88 -8.35 -12.83
C PHE A 550 23.09 -8.65 -14.11
N GLY A 551 21.90 -8.09 -14.25
CA GLY A 551 21.09 -8.23 -15.47
C GLY A 551 21.82 -7.76 -16.74
N TRP A 552 22.58 -6.65 -16.66
CA TRP A 552 23.44 -6.22 -17.74
C TRP A 552 24.61 -7.19 -17.98
N LEU A 553 25.32 -7.57 -16.91
CA LEU A 553 26.47 -8.47 -17.00
C LEU A 553 26.10 -9.81 -17.64
N SER A 554 24.92 -10.38 -17.32
CA SER A 554 24.45 -11.66 -17.85
C SER A 554 24.26 -11.67 -19.38
N THR A 555 24.20 -10.49 -20.01
CA THR A 555 24.15 -10.36 -21.49
C THR A 555 25.54 -10.28 -22.13
N GLN A 556 26.62 -10.19 -21.35
CA GLN A 556 27.97 -9.99 -21.87
C GLN A 556 28.69 -11.31 -22.14
N SER A 557 29.50 -11.38 -23.19
CA SER A 557 30.29 -12.58 -23.54
C SER A 557 31.15 -13.08 -22.39
N LYS A 558 31.74 -12.20 -21.61
CA LYS A 558 32.56 -12.51 -20.42
C LYS A 558 31.79 -13.35 -19.39
N PHE A 559 30.52 -13.03 -19.16
CA PHE A 559 29.66 -13.80 -18.27
C PHE A 559 29.33 -15.16 -18.87
N ILE A 560 28.98 -15.19 -20.16
CA ILE A 560 28.63 -16.43 -20.89
C ILE A 560 29.81 -17.40 -20.87
N ASP A 561 31.03 -16.90 -21.15
CA ASP A 561 32.24 -17.69 -21.10
C ASP A 561 32.54 -18.24 -19.69
N TYR A 562 32.31 -17.42 -18.65
CA TYR A 562 32.51 -17.84 -17.25
C TYR A 562 31.46 -18.88 -16.81
N ALA A 563 30.20 -18.64 -17.12
CA ALA A 563 29.09 -19.53 -16.74
C ALA A 563 29.04 -20.83 -17.58
N ASP A 564 29.77 -20.89 -18.72
CA ASP A 564 29.79 -22.03 -19.67
C ASP A 564 28.39 -22.38 -20.19
N LYS A 565 27.66 -21.35 -20.66
CA LYS A 565 26.27 -21.47 -21.13
C LYS A 565 26.19 -21.16 -22.62
N ASP A 566 26.46 -22.19 -23.45
CA ASP A 566 26.45 -22.03 -24.91
C ASP A 566 25.11 -21.56 -25.49
N ASP A 567 23.99 -21.97 -24.87
CA ASP A 567 22.64 -21.55 -25.27
C ASP A 567 22.40 -20.03 -25.10
N MET A 568 23.11 -19.38 -24.16
CA MET A 568 23.00 -17.94 -23.94
C MET A 568 23.77 -17.12 -24.98
N ARG A 569 24.79 -17.67 -25.65
CA ARG A 569 25.49 -16.98 -26.73
C ARG A 569 24.55 -16.63 -27.88
N LEU A 570 23.71 -17.59 -28.28
CA LEU A 570 22.72 -17.38 -29.35
C LEU A 570 21.69 -16.30 -28.93
N ALA A 571 21.20 -16.34 -27.70
CA ALA A 571 20.26 -15.35 -27.16
C ALA A 571 20.90 -13.95 -27.07
N SER A 572 22.18 -13.87 -26.66
CA SER A 572 22.93 -12.60 -26.59
C SER A 572 23.14 -11.97 -27.97
N GLU A 573 23.44 -12.78 -28.97
CA GLU A 573 23.62 -12.33 -30.36
C GLU A 573 22.31 -11.83 -30.98
N VAL A 574 21.21 -12.56 -30.76
CA VAL A 574 19.86 -12.17 -31.21
C VAL A 574 19.43 -10.88 -30.53
N PHE A 575 19.60 -10.78 -29.20
CA PHE A 575 19.21 -9.61 -28.43
C PHE A 575 20.07 -8.38 -28.76
N SER A 576 21.38 -8.54 -29.01
CA SER A 576 22.26 -7.46 -29.47
C SER A 576 21.83 -6.94 -30.84
N LYS A 577 21.34 -7.83 -31.71
CA LYS A 577 20.83 -7.47 -33.04
C LYS A 577 19.49 -6.75 -32.96
N GLU A 578 18.57 -7.22 -32.12
CA GLU A 578 17.29 -6.54 -31.87
C GLU A 578 17.48 -5.14 -31.27
N LEU A 579 18.45 -4.98 -30.35
CA LEU A 579 18.79 -3.66 -29.78
C LEU A 579 19.42 -2.72 -30.81
N GLN A 580 20.18 -3.27 -31.77
CA GLN A 580 20.75 -2.50 -32.86
C GLN A 580 19.66 -2.04 -33.83
N ASP A 581 18.73 -2.93 -34.16
CA ASP A 581 17.58 -2.65 -35.00
C ASP A 581 16.61 -1.65 -34.31
N MET A 582 16.37 -1.77 -32.99
CA MET A 582 15.60 -0.79 -32.21
C MET A 582 16.30 0.57 -32.10
N GLY A 583 17.64 0.60 -32.09
CA GLY A 583 18.42 1.84 -32.10
C GLY A 583 18.21 2.68 -33.36
N ASP A 584 18.02 2.04 -34.48
CA ASP A 584 17.77 2.69 -35.76
C ASP A 584 16.31 3.24 -35.89
N GLU A 585 15.36 2.60 -35.23
CA GLU A 585 13.94 3.01 -35.27
C GLU A 585 13.60 4.13 -34.25
N TYR A 586 14.35 4.25 -33.14
CA TYR A 586 14.15 5.27 -32.11
C TYR A 586 15.22 6.37 -32.10
N ALA A 587 16.08 6.41 -33.11
CA ALA A 587 17.24 7.30 -33.19
C ALA A 587 17.01 8.78 -33.50
N PRO A 588 15.82 9.33 -33.80
CA PRO A 588 15.74 10.75 -34.17
C PRO A 588 15.88 11.74 -33.00
N VAL A 589 15.86 11.31 -31.73
CA VAL A 589 15.72 12.26 -30.61
C VAL A 589 16.89 12.24 -29.61
N ILE A 590 17.81 11.28 -29.65
CA ILE A 590 18.74 11.06 -28.51
C ILE A 590 20.22 11.12 -28.90
N PHE A 591 20.61 11.20 -30.15
CA PHE A 591 22.02 11.22 -30.54
C PHE A 591 22.51 12.56 -31.09
N VAL A 592 22.64 13.52 -30.20
CA VAL A 592 23.65 14.58 -30.35
C VAL A 592 24.57 14.45 -29.14
N ASP A 593 25.54 13.58 -29.23
CA ASP A 593 26.86 13.69 -28.61
C ASP A 593 27.65 12.41 -28.86
N SER A 594 28.00 12.19 -30.08
CA SER A 594 29.30 11.56 -30.35
C SER A 594 30.23 12.66 -30.73
N VAL A 595 31.18 12.90 -29.89
CA VAL A 595 32.38 13.70 -30.21
C VAL A 595 33.00 13.11 -31.46
N HIS A 596 32.67 13.67 -32.62
CA HIS A 596 33.51 13.56 -33.77
C HIS A 596 34.42 14.80 -33.75
N SER A 597 35.70 14.55 -33.57
CA SER A 597 36.77 15.44 -33.90
C SER A 597 36.45 16.15 -35.22
N ALA A 598 36.15 17.44 -35.12
CA ALA A 598 36.01 18.29 -36.28
C ALA A 598 37.37 18.38 -36.94
N GLU A 599 37.59 17.68 -38.05
CA GLU A 599 38.61 18.05 -39.00
C GLU A 599 38.23 19.39 -39.60
N TYR A 600 39.07 20.37 -39.33
CA TYR A 600 38.98 21.71 -39.90
C TYR A 600 39.22 21.61 -41.42
N VAL A 601 38.21 21.78 -42.23
CA VAL A 601 38.36 22.07 -43.66
C VAL A 601 38.28 23.58 -43.82
N PRO A 602 39.33 24.25 -44.28
CA PRO A 602 39.30 25.69 -44.48
C PRO A 602 38.45 26.03 -45.71
N VAL A 603 37.37 26.77 -45.47
CA VAL A 603 36.58 27.35 -46.56
C VAL A 603 37.31 28.59 -47.07
N SER A 604 37.78 28.50 -48.29
CA SER A 604 38.36 29.63 -49.03
C SER A 604 37.29 30.71 -49.27
N HIS A 605 37.64 31.94 -48.93
CA HIS A 605 36.89 33.14 -49.25
C HIS A 605 36.72 33.29 -50.77
N GLY A 606 35.48 33.35 -51.21
CA GLY A 606 35.12 33.91 -52.52
C GLY A 606 34.19 35.08 -52.28
N MET A 607 34.73 36.27 -52.38
CA MET A 607 33.96 37.52 -52.53
C MET A 607 33.18 37.50 -53.82
N SER A 608 31.90 37.84 -53.78
CA SER A 608 31.33 38.69 -54.84
C SER A 608 30.08 39.40 -54.32
N MET A 609 30.16 40.72 -54.38
CA MET A 609 29.04 41.63 -54.25
C MET A 609 28.02 41.38 -55.42
N VAL A 610 26.76 41.38 -55.11
CA VAL A 610 25.77 42.41 -55.53
C VAL A 610 24.57 42.28 -54.63
#